data_fdfc19808a6ab99c57b8d8cc35e8209a
#
_entry.id   fdfc19808a6ab99c57b8d8cc35e8209a
#
_cell.length_a   1.000
_cell.length_b   1.000
_cell.length_c   1.000
_cell.angle_alpha   90.00
_cell.angle_beta   90.00
_cell.angle_gamma   90.00
#
_symmetry.space_group_name_H-M   'P 1'
#
loop_
_entity.id
_entity.type
_entity.pdbx_description
1 polymer ?
#
loop_
_entity_poly.entity_id
_entity_poly.type
_entity_poly.pdbx_seq_one_letter_code
_entity_poly.pdbx_strand_id
1 'polypeptide(L)'
;MKKVLVTGASGFIGSTLVDRLLELGEYEVYAGVRGSSNRKYLQNPNIRFIEVEFSNPEKLKTQFENEKFDCIFHLAGLTKAKRLTDFDRVNFELTKNLVDAIDTNITKLIFLSSFAAHGPGEEINFTQSKVSDENKPNTAYGRSKLKAENYINENFKGKYVILRPTGVYGPRETDYFVFFQTIDNHIEPYLGFVPQRLTFVYSKDLVQVCIKAFESEVSGKTYFVSDGKMYLDSEYAAISKQILNKKTLKLKFPLFIVKWISSFLDMLGRMIG
;
A
#
# COMPACT_ATOMS: atom_id res chain seq x y z
N MET A 1 0.79 -0.05 -28.02
CA MET A 1 0.50 -0.37 -26.59
C MET A 1 1.26 0.62 -25.73
N LYS A 2 0.66 1.11 -24.66
CA LYS A 2 1.37 1.97 -23.69
C LYS A 2 2.31 1.11 -22.82
N LYS A 3 3.54 1.57 -22.63
CA LYS A 3 4.56 0.88 -21.85
C LYS A 3 4.45 1.30 -20.38
N VAL A 4 4.22 0.36 -19.49
CA VAL A 4 3.99 0.66 -18.07
C VAL A 4 4.93 -0.15 -17.17
N LEU A 5 5.48 0.52 -16.15
CA LEU A 5 6.29 -0.10 -15.11
C LEU A 5 5.49 -0.20 -13.81
N VAL A 6 5.43 -1.38 -13.22
CA VAL A 6 4.89 -1.60 -11.88
C VAL A 6 6.04 -1.91 -10.93
N THR A 7 6.40 -0.98 -10.06
CA THR A 7 7.34 -1.27 -8.96
C THR A 7 6.60 -1.91 -7.79
N GLY A 8 7.28 -2.76 -7.02
CA GLY A 8 6.59 -3.57 -6.02
C GLY A 8 5.68 -4.65 -6.63
N ALA A 9 5.92 -5.01 -7.90
CA ALA A 9 5.13 -5.95 -8.68
C ALA A 9 4.98 -7.33 -8.02
N SER A 10 5.98 -7.80 -7.27
CA SER A 10 5.93 -9.10 -6.57
C SER A 10 5.08 -9.08 -5.28
N GLY A 11 4.64 -7.91 -4.83
CA GLY A 11 3.79 -7.74 -3.65
C GLY A 11 2.31 -8.01 -3.93
N PHE A 12 1.50 -7.93 -2.88
CA PHE A 12 0.05 -8.15 -2.92
C PHE A 12 -0.65 -7.26 -3.97
N ILE A 13 -0.62 -5.94 -3.78
CA ILE A 13 -1.30 -5.00 -4.67
C ILE A 13 -0.62 -4.95 -6.04
N GLY A 14 0.73 -4.96 -6.07
CA GLY A 14 1.48 -4.89 -7.32
C GLY A 14 1.21 -6.06 -8.25
N SER A 15 1.18 -7.29 -7.73
CA SER A 15 0.87 -8.46 -8.56
C SER A 15 -0.58 -8.49 -9.05
N THR A 16 -1.52 -7.96 -8.25
CA THR A 16 -2.92 -7.80 -8.68
C THR A 16 -3.05 -6.76 -9.79
N LEU A 17 -2.27 -5.66 -9.72
CA LEU A 17 -2.23 -4.66 -10.78
C LEU A 17 -1.61 -5.21 -12.07
N VAL A 18 -0.51 -5.96 -11.97
CA VAL A 18 0.11 -6.62 -13.14
C VAL A 18 -0.89 -7.53 -13.83
N ASP A 19 -1.59 -8.40 -13.10
CA ASP A 19 -2.61 -9.28 -13.68
C ASP A 19 -3.67 -8.46 -14.41
N ARG A 20 -4.18 -7.40 -13.79
CA ARG A 20 -5.24 -6.59 -14.38
C ARG A 20 -4.80 -5.84 -15.63
N LEU A 21 -3.59 -5.31 -15.65
CA LEU A 21 -3.02 -4.64 -16.84
C LEU A 21 -2.87 -5.63 -18.02
N LEU A 22 -2.45 -6.86 -17.74
CA LEU A 22 -2.35 -7.91 -18.76
C LEU A 22 -3.71 -8.38 -19.27
N GLU A 23 -4.71 -8.51 -18.38
CA GLU A 23 -6.09 -8.86 -18.75
C GLU A 23 -6.72 -7.85 -19.72
N LEU A 24 -6.40 -6.56 -19.59
CA LEU A 24 -6.87 -5.51 -20.49
C LEU A 24 -6.24 -5.61 -21.88
N GLY A 25 -5.06 -6.17 -22.02
CA GLY A 25 -4.39 -6.38 -23.31
C GLY A 25 -3.91 -5.10 -24.03
N GLU A 26 -4.01 -3.95 -23.37
CA GLU A 26 -3.68 -2.63 -23.95
C GLU A 26 -2.29 -2.14 -23.58
N TYR A 27 -1.61 -2.84 -22.66
CA TYR A 27 -0.35 -2.42 -22.05
C TYR A 27 0.78 -3.40 -22.30
N GLU A 28 1.97 -2.87 -22.50
CA GLU A 28 3.22 -3.59 -22.40
C GLU A 28 3.71 -3.50 -20.94
N VAL A 29 3.57 -4.60 -20.18
CA VAL A 29 3.69 -4.59 -18.73
C VAL A 29 5.08 -5.00 -18.29
N TYR A 30 5.79 -4.09 -17.62
CA TYR A 30 7.07 -4.33 -16.98
C TYR A 30 6.88 -4.49 -15.48
N ALA A 31 7.28 -5.64 -14.95
CA ALA A 31 7.33 -5.89 -13.52
C ALA A 31 8.69 -5.51 -12.96
N GLY A 32 8.74 -4.43 -12.21
CA GLY A 32 9.92 -3.98 -11.49
C GLY A 32 10.18 -4.87 -10.26
N VAL A 33 11.27 -5.63 -10.30
CA VAL A 33 11.64 -6.59 -9.27
C VAL A 33 13.09 -6.38 -8.82
N ARG A 34 13.46 -6.91 -7.66
CA ARG A 34 14.84 -7.06 -7.20
C ARG A 34 15.28 -8.50 -7.49
N GLY A 35 16.57 -8.76 -7.57
CA GLY A 35 17.10 -10.12 -7.77
C GLY A 35 16.54 -11.13 -6.76
N SER A 36 16.30 -10.71 -5.51
CA SER A 36 15.74 -11.54 -4.43
C SER A 36 14.20 -11.61 -4.39
N SER A 37 13.49 -10.98 -5.33
CA SER A 37 12.02 -10.93 -5.30
C SER A 37 11.41 -12.31 -5.55
N ASN A 38 10.46 -12.70 -4.70
CA ASN A 38 9.65 -13.90 -4.95
C ASN A 38 8.63 -13.60 -6.05
N ARG A 39 8.67 -14.36 -7.14
CA ARG A 39 7.83 -14.15 -8.33
C ARG A 39 6.62 -15.11 -8.39
N LYS A 40 6.21 -15.70 -7.28
CA LYS A 40 5.12 -16.71 -7.24
C LYS A 40 3.79 -16.26 -7.86
N TYR A 41 3.52 -14.95 -7.86
CA TYR A 41 2.31 -14.36 -8.46
C TYR A 41 2.55 -13.72 -9.83
N LEU A 42 3.77 -13.78 -10.37
CA LEU A 42 4.17 -13.19 -11.64
C LEU A 42 4.53 -14.30 -12.63
N GLN A 43 3.55 -15.17 -12.95
CA GLN A 43 3.76 -16.35 -13.79
C GLN A 43 3.31 -16.20 -15.24
N ASN A 44 2.63 -15.09 -15.58
CA ASN A 44 2.15 -14.86 -16.94
C ASN A 44 3.36 -14.62 -17.88
N PRO A 45 3.48 -15.34 -19.02
CA PRO A 45 4.61 -15.22 -19.94
C PRO A 45 4.71 -13.86 -20.64
N ASN A 46 3.64 -13.07 -20.64
CA ASN A 46 3.64 -11.72 -21.23
C ASN A 46 4.23 -10.64 -20.29
N ILE A 47 4.65 -11.01 -19.08
CA ILE A 47 5.32 -10.09 -18.16
C ILE A 47 6.77 -9.88 -18.62
N ARG A 48 7.15 -8.63 -18.83
CA ARG A 48 8.55 -8.25 -18.98
C ARG A 48 9.15 -7.92 -17.61
N PHE A 49 10.21 -8.58 -17.24
CA PHE A 49 10.89 -8.33 -15.98
C PHE A 49 12.02 -7.31 -16.17
N ILE A 50 12.07 -6.35 -15.24
CA ILE A 50 13.13 -5.37 -15.17
C ILE A 50 13.66 -5.32 -13.74
N GLU A 51 14.98 -5.44 -13.56
CA GLU A 51 15.59 -5.29 -12.25
C GLU A 51 15.75 -3.81 -11.94
N VAL A 52 15.06 -3.35 -10.88
CA VAL A 52 15.08 -1.96 -10.46
C VAL A 52 15.94 -1.82 -9.21
N GLU A 53 17.09 -1.15 -9.37
CA GLU A 53 18.03 -0.89 -8.28
C GLU A 53 17.87 0.55 -7.76
N PHE A 54 16.87 0.74 -6.90
CA PHE A 54 16.53 2.08 -6.37
C PHE A 54 17.65 2.79 -5.61
N SER A 55 18.67 2.08 -5.13
CA SER A 55 19.81 2.65 -4.43
C SER A 55 20.85 3.29 -5.35
N ASN A 56 20.71 3.13 -6.67
CA ASN A 56 21.62 3.68 -7.68
C ASN A 56 20.87 4.61 -8.64
N PRO A 57 20.81 5.93 -8.34
CA PRO A 57 20.06 6.89 -9.15
C PRO A 57 20.53 6.98 -10.61
N GLU A 58 21.83 6.91 -10.86
CA GLU A 58 22.38 6.99 -12.22
C GLU A 58 21.94 5.77 -13.07
N LYS A 59 21.98 4.58 -12.49
CA LYS A 59 21.51 3.37 -13.15
C LYS A 59 20.01 3.43 -13.44
N LEU A 60 19.20 3.92 -12.48
CA LEU A 60 17.77 4.15 -12.68
C LEU A 60 17.52 5.13 -13.83
N LYS A 61 18.23 6.25 -13.85
CA LYS A 61 18.07 7.27 -14.89
C LYS A 61 18.37 6.70 -16.26
N THR A 62 19.54 6.07 -16.45
CA THR A 62 19.91 5.42 -17.70
C THR A 62 18.88 4.37 -18.13
N GLN A 63 18.36 3.57 -17.18
CA GLN A 63 17.38 2.55 -17.46
C GLN A 63 16.05 3.15 -17.94
N PHE A 64 15.58 4.23 -17.31
CA PHE A 64 14.32 4.89 -17.67
C PHE A 64 14.44 5.67 -18.98
N GLU A 65 15.57 6.28 -19.27
CA GLU A 65 15.85 6.92 -20.55
C GLU A 65 15.82 5.92 -21.73
N ASN A 66 16.32 4.71 -21.52
CA ASN A 66 16.30 3.66 -22.53
C ASN A 66 14.89 3.06 -22.73
N GLU A 67 14.15 2.82 -21.64
CA GLU A 67 12.86 2.15 -21.68
C GLU A 67 11.69 3.08 -22.05
N LYS A 68 11.72 4.35 -21.66
CA LYS A 68 10.70 5.38 -21.94
C LYS A 68 9.28 4.93 -21.57
N PHE A 69 9.02 4.75 -20.28
CA PHE A 69 7.71 4.37 -19.80
C PHE A 69 6.67 5.49 -19.94
N ASP A 70 5.48 5.18 -20.43
CA ASP A 70 4.33 6.09 -20.42
C ASP A 70 3.80 6.31 -19.00
N CYS A 71 3.90 5.27 -18.14
CA CYS A 71 3.50 5.35 -16.74
C CYS A 71 4.41 4.50 -15.85
N ILE A 72 4.68 5.02 -14.66
CA ILE A 72 5.25 4.26 -13.56
C ILE A 72 4.22 4.20 -12.43
N PHE A 73 3.73 2.99 -12.15
CA PHE A 73 2.96 2.69 -10.95
C PHE A 73 3.93 2.36 -9.82
N HIS A 74 4.16 3.31 -8.93
CA HIS A 74 5.10 3.14 -7.83
C HIS A 74 4.39 2.60 -6.59
N LEU A 75 4.38 1.26 -6.45
CA LEU A 75 3.76 0.53 -5.35
C LEU A 75 4.80 -0.09 -4.40
N ALA A 76 6.08 0.02 -4.73
CA ALA A 76 7.14 -0.47 -3.86
C ALA A 76 7.15 0.29 -2.53
N GLY A 77 7.28 -0.46 -1.43
CA GLY A 77 7.35 0.09 -0.09
C GLY A 77 7.30 -1.00 0.97
N LEU A 78 7.64 -0.62 2.21
CA LEU A 78 7.51 -1.45 3.40
C LEU A 78 6.30 -1.01 4.21
N THR A 79 5.44 -1.95 4.59
CA THR A 79 4.36 -1.75 5.57
C THR A 79 4.79 -2.21 6.97
N LYS A 80 5.80 -3.06 7.04
CA LYS A 80 6.41 -3.59 8.28
C LYS A 80 7.92 -3.52 8.17
N ALA A 81 8.60 -3.17 9.25
CA ALA A 81 10.06 -3.11 9.31
C ALA A 81 10.56 -3.51 10.69
N LYS A 82 11.73 -4.14 10.77
CA LYS A 82 12.41 -4.44 12.03
C LYS A 82 12.95 -3.17 12.71
N ARG A 83 13.43 -2.20 11.92
CA ARG A 83 13.97 -0.92 12.40
C ARG A 83 13.08 0.22 11.85
N LEU A 84 12.77 1.20 12.70
CA LEU A 84 11.97 2.35 12.29
C LEU A 84 12.63 3.15 11.15
N THR A 85 13.97 3.18 11.11
CA THR A 85 14.76 3.83 10.06
C THR A 85 14.59 3.17 8.68
N ASP A 86 14.23 1.88 8.63
CA ASP A 86 14.02 1.20 7.35
C ASP A 86 12.78 1.75 6.62
N PHE A 87 11.78 2.29 7.34
CA PHE A 87 10.65 2.96 6.69
C PHE A 87 11.10 4.19 5.91
N ASP A 88 11.91 5.07 6.50
CA ASP A 88 12.41 6.25 5.80
C ASP A 88 13.31 5.85 4.62
N ARG A 89 14.23 4.91 4.83
CA ARG A 89 15.13 4.43 3.77
C ARG A 89 14.36 3.85 2.58
N VAL A 90 13.36 3.00 2.81
CA VAL A 90 12.67 2.29 1.72
C VAL A 90 11.50 3.10 1.15
N ASN A 91 10.69 3.73 2.01
CA ASN A 91 9.48 4.42 1.54
C ASN A 91 9.74 5.85 1.08
N PHE A 92 10.81 6.49 1.59
CA PHE A 92 11.14 7.86 1.21
C PHE A 92 12.38 7.93 0.32
N GLU A 93 13.58 7.48 0.77
CA GLU A 93 14.82 7.69 0.01
C GLU A 93 14.79 6.96 -1.35
N LEU A 94 14.31 5.69 -1.39
CA LEU A 94 14.22 4.97 -2.64
C LEU A 94 13.12 5.55 -3.57
N THR A 95 12.05 6.10 -3.00
CA THR A 95 11.04 6.84 -3.79
C THR A 95 11.62 8.12 -4.35
N LYS A 96 12.39 8.86 -3.55
CA LYS A 96 13.12 10.05 -4.02
C LYS A 96 14.01 9.72 -5.21
N ASN A 97 14.85 8.70 -5.09
CA ASN A 97 15.75 8.29 -6.18
C ASN A 97 14.99 7.91 -7.45
N LEU A 98 13.86 7.23 -7.33
CA LEU A 98 13.01 6.91 -8.48
C LEU A 98 12.43 8.18 -9.11
N VAL A 99 11.91 9.09 -8.31
CA VAL A 99 11.31 10.37 -8.77
C VAL A 99 12.34 11.21 -9.53
N ASP A 100 13.57 11.29 -9.02
CA ASP A 100 14.68 12.05 -9.63
C ASP A 100 15.16 11.43 -10.97
N ALA A 101 14.91 10.13 -11.17
CA ALA A 101 15.29 9.41 -12.39
C ALA A 101 14.24 9.46 -13.52
N ILE A 102 13.00 9.86 -13.23
CA ILE A 102 11.89 9.85 -14.20
C ILE A 102 12.00 11.03 -15.18
N ASP A 103 11.85 10.77 -16.48
CA ASP A 103 11.61 11.83 -17.46
C ASP A 103 10.19 12.38 -17.30
N THR A 104 10.11 13.59 -16.75
CA THR A 104 8.86 14.26 -16.41
C THR A 104 8.05 14.71 -17.63
N ASN A 105 8.63 14.72 -18.84
CA ASN A 105 7.95 15.14 -20.06
C ASN A 105 7.08 14.01 -20.65
N ILE A 106 7.44 12.76 -20.40
CA ILE A 106 6.78 11.62 -21.04
C ILE A 106 6.06 10.71 -20.02
N THR A 107 6.60 10.57 -18.82
CA THR A 107 6.15 9.57 -17.86
C THR A 107 5.17 10.15 -16.84
N LYS A 108 3.98 9.55 -16.73
CA LYS A 108 3.05 9.83 -15.62
C LYS A 108 3.38 8.95 -14.42
N LEU A 109 3.44 9.54 -13.23
CA LEU A 109 3.68 8.83 -11.97
C LEU A 109 2.35 8.58 -11.22
N ILE A 110 2.05 7.33 -10.92
CA ILE A 110 0.98 6.95 -9.99
C ILE A 110 1.64 6.41 -8.73
N PHE A 111 1.58 7.20 -7.66
CA PHE A 111 2.20 6.85 -6.37
C PHE A 111 1.18 6.26 -5.43
N LEU A 112 1.39 5.01 -5.01
CA LEU A 112 0.60 4.37 -3.98
C LEU A 112 1.15 4.73 -2.60
N SER A 113 0.50 5.71 -1.98
CA SER A 113 0.74 6.11 -0.61
C SER A 113 -0.13 5.27 0.36
N SER A 114 -0.64 5.86 1.40
CA SER A 114 -1.51 5.23 2.39
C SER A 114 -2.35 6.29 3.11
N PHE A 115 -3.54 5.93 3.57
CA PHE A 115 -4.28 6.77 4.51
C PHE A 115 -3.50 7.05 5.80
N ALA A 116 -2.55 6.17 6.18
CA ALA A 116 -1.65 6.39 7.31
C ALA A 116 -0.75 7.64 7.15
N ALA A 117 -0.53 8.15 5.93
CA ALA A 117 0.17 9.41 5.69
C ALA A 117 -0.64 10.63 6.14
N HIS A 118 -1.97 10.53 6.10
CA HIS A 118 -2.87 11.53 6.68
C HIS A 118 -2.88 11.46 8.21
N GLY A 119 -2.89 10.26 8.76
CA GLY A 119 -3.03 9.98 10.18
C GLY A 119 -4.44 9.54 10.57
N PRO A 120 -4.70 9.32 11.86
CA PRO A 120 -6.02 8.91 12.34
C PRO A 120 -7.05 10.01 12.10
N GLY A 121 -8.29 9.59 11.81
CA GLY A 121 -9.43 10.49 11.79
C GLY A 121 -9.81 10.98 13.20
N GLU A 122 -10.78 11.88 13.27
CA GLU A 122 -11.32 12.35 14.54
C GLU A 122 -12.13 11.23 15.23
N GLU A 123 -11.71 10.85 16.45
CA GLU A 123 -12.29 9.72 17.17
C GLU A 123 -13.57 10.11 17.97
N ILE A 124 -13.78 11.41 18.26
CA ILE A 124 -14.86 11.87 19.12
C ILE A 124 -16.15 12.09 18.34
N ASN A 125 -16.13 12.96 17.32
CA ASN A 125 -17.32 13.31 16.53
C ASN A 125 -17.42 12.51 15.24
N PHE A 126 -16.42 11.68 14.93
CA PHE A 126 -16.34 10.86 13.73
C PHE A 126 -16.49 11.65 12.42
N THR A 127 -15.97 12.85 12.41
CA THR A 127 -15.96 13.71 11.23
C THR A 127 -15.16 13.04 10.12
N GLN A 128 -15.72 12.98 8.93
CA GLN A 128 -15.06 12.41 7.77
C GLN A 128 -13.82 13.22 7.42
N SER A 129 -12.65 12.57 7.38
CA SER A 129 -11.39 13.20 6.96
C SER A 129 -11.45 13.66 5.51
N LYS A 130 -10.92 14.85 5.24
CA LYS A 130 -10.76 15.42 3.90
C LYS A 130 -9.28 15.45 3.52
N VAL A 131 -9.00 15.39 2.23
CA VAL A 131 -7.60 15.49 1.73
C VAL A 131 -6.97 16.85 2.08
N SER A 132 -7.81 17.88 2.24
CA SER A 132 -7.38 19.23 2.63
C SER A 132 -7.04 19.39 4.11
N ASP A 133 -7.39 18.42 4.95
CA ASP A 133 -7.11 18.50 6.38
C ASP A 133 -5.61 18.33 6.63
N GLU A 134 -5.14 18.86 7.75
CA GLU A 134 -3.74 18.75 8.15
C GLU A 134 -3.33 17.29 8.35
N ASN A 135 -2.21 16.90 7.72
CA ASN A 135 -1.68 15.55 7.88
C ASN A 135 -0.98 15.39 9.24
N LYS A 136 -1.41 14.43 10.05
CA LYS A 136 -0.89 14.15 11.40
C LYS A 136 -0.57 12.66 11.57
N PRO A 137 0.39 12.10 10.78
CA PRO A 137 0.72 10.69 10.85
C PRO A 137 1.30 10.32 12.22
N ASN A 138 0.71 9.33 12.88
CA ASN A 138 1.10 8.86 14.20
C ASN A 138 2.06 7.66 14.18
N THR A 139 2.30 7.07 12.99
CA THR A 139 3.21 5.91 12.81
C THR A 139 4.46 6.28 12.00
N ALA A 140 5.56 5.55 12.18
CA ALA A 140 6.78 5.72 11.37
C ALA A 140 6.50 5.43 9.89
N TYR A 141 5.69 4.43 9.60
CA TYR A 141 5.20 4.14 8.25
C TYR A 141 4.46 5.33 7.63
N GLY A 142 3.45 5.86 8.33
CA GLY A 142 2.69 7.02 7.84
C GLY A 142 3.57 8.24 7.60
N ARG A 143 4.50 8.54 8.53
CA ARG A 143 5.48 9.63 8.35
C ARG A 143 6.37 9.43 7.13
N SER A 144 6.85 8.22 6.88
CA SER A 144 7.70 7.93 5.72
C SER A 144 6.95 8.09 4.39
N LYS A 145 5.68 7.68 4.34
CA LYS A 145 4.82 7.88 3.17
C LYS A 145 4.54 9.36 2.94
N LEU A 146 4.25 10.14 4.01
CA LEU A 146 4.03 11.58 3.89
C LEU A 146 5.30 12.31 3.41
N LYS A 147 6.49 11.93 3.87
CA LYS A 147 7.76 12.49 3.35
C LYS A 147 7.89 12.26 1.84
N ALA A 148 7.57 11.06 1.36
CA ALA A 148 7.61 10.75 -0.06
C ALA A 148 6.59 11.57 -0.87
N GLU A 149 5.37 11.74 -0.36
CA GLU A 149 4.35 12.61 -0.99
C GLU A 149 4.80 14.06 -1.09
N ASN A 150 5.35 14.62 0.01
CA ASN A 150 5.86 15.99 0.02
C ASN A 150 6.97 16.16 -1.02
N TYR A 151 7.89 15.19 -1.08
CA TYR A 151 8.96 15.23 -2.09
C TYR A 151 8.43 15.22 -3.52
N ILE A 152 7.43 14.37 -3.82
CA ILE A 152 6.78 14.34 -5.14
C ILE A 152 6.12 15.68 -5.44
N ASN A 153 5.34 16.23 -4.51
CA ASN A 153 4.64 17.50 -4.67
C ASN A 153 5.60 18.69 -4.94
N GLU A 154 6.75 18.72 -4.30
CA GLU A 154 7.73 19.81 -4.40
C GLU A 154 8.63 19.66 -5.64
N ASN A 155 9.04 18.45 -5.97
CA ASN A 155 10.15 18.21 -6.90
C ASN A 155 9.73 17.61 -8.24
N PHE A 156 8.66 16.81 -8.31
CA PHE A 156 8.23 16.19 -9.56
C PHE A 156 7.44 17.17 -10.43
N LYS A 157 7.96 17.52 -11.59
CA LYS A 157 7.36 18.53 -12.49
C LYS A 157 6.45 17.91 -13.59
N GLY A 158 6.40 16.58 -13.66
CA GLY A 158 5.55 15.84 -14.59
C GLY A 158 4.13 15.64 -14.09
N LYS A 159 3.34 14.85 -14.84
CA LYS A 159 2.01 14.44 -14.42
C LYS A 159 2.08 13.38 -13.33
N TYR A 160 1.39 13.56 -12.21
CA TYR A 160 1.31 12.56 -11.15
C TYR A 160 -0.04 12.55 -10.43
N VAL A 161 -0.34 11.40 -9.83
CA VAL A 161 -1.46 11.23 -8.89
C VAL A 161 -0.98 10.45 -7.67
N ILE A 162 -1.36 10.91 -6.48
CA ILE A 162 -1.09 10.25 -5.21
C ILE A 162 -2.38 9.58 -4.73
N LEU A 163 -2.33 8.28 -4.45
CA LEU A 163 -3.45 7.51 -3.93
C LEU A 163 -3.16 7.07 -2.50
N ARG A 164 -4.06 7.41 -1.58
CA ARG A 164 -4.01 7.06 -0.15
C ARG A 164 -5.09 6.02 0.16
N PRO A 165 -4.87 4.72 -0.12
CA PRO A 165 -5.84 3.69 0.24
C PRO A 165 -5.97 3.55 1.75
N THR A 166 -7.16 3.17 2.19
CA THR A 166 -7.45 2.69 3.54
C THR A 166 -7.00 1.23 3.69
N GLY A 167 -7.57 0.43 4.58
CA GLY A 167 -7.22 -0.97 4.72
C GLY A 167 -7.50 -1.76 3.43
N VAL A 168 -6.46 -2.23 2.76
CA VAL A 168 -6.62 -2.98 1.50
C VAL A 168 -6.76 -4.47 1.81
N TYR A 169 -7.85 -5.08 1.36
CA TYR A 169 -8.08 -6.51 1.52
C TYR A 169 -8.31 -7.22 0.18
N GLY A 170 -8.18 -8.53 0.16
CA GLY A 170 -8.43 -9.33 -1.03
C GLY A 170 -7.45 -10.50 -1.20
N PRO A 171 -7.50 -11.23 -2.34
CA PRO A 171 -6.61 -12.34 -2.62
C PRO A 171 -5.13 -11.93 -2.52
N ARG A 172 -4.28 -12.79 -1.94
CA ARG A 172 -2.83 -12.57 -1.67
C ARG A 172 -2.52 -11.66 -0.48
N GLU A 173 -3.53 -11.09 0.17
CA GLU A 173 -3.38 -10.33 1.40
C GLU A 173 -3.15 -11.30 2.57
N THR A 174 -2.27 -10.95 3.52
CA THR A 174 -1.91 -11.83 4.63
C THR A 174 -2.22 -11.27 6.01
N ASP A 175 -2.36 -9.96 6.15
CA ASP A 175 -2.52 -9.32 7.47
C ASP A 175 -3.95 -9.40 7.97
N TYR A 176 -4.93 -9.06 7.14
CA TYR A 176 -6.35 -9.24 7.45
C TYR A 176 -6.77 -10.71 7.40
N PHE A 177 -6.06 -11.54 6.63
CA PHE A 177 -6.32 -12.97 6.56
C PHE A 177 -6.20 -13.66 7.93
N VAL A 178 -5.29 -13.21 8.79
CA VAL A 178 -5.16 -13.70 10.18
C VAL A 178 -6.46 -13.51 10.95
N PHE A 179 -7.19 -12.41 10.75
CA PHE A 179 -8.48 -12.20 11.40
C PHE A 179 -9.50 -13.26 10.96
N PHE A 180 -9.60 -13.54 9.65
CA PHE A 180 -10.50 -14.60 9.15
C PHE A 180 -10.12 -15.98 9.69
N GLN A 181 -8.83 -16.29 9.83
CA GLN A 181 -8.37 -17.52 10.45
C GLN A 181 -8.78 -17.62 11.92
N THR A 182 -8.74 -16.51 12.68
CA THR A 182 -9.21 -16.53 14.09
C THR A 182 -10.72 -16.77 14.18
N ILE A 183 -11.52 -16.17 13.28
CA ILE A 183 -12.97 -16.45 13.17
C ILE A 183 -13.22 -17.91 12.80
N ASP A 184 -12.47 -18.46 11.84
CA ASP A 184 -12.58 -19.86 11.43
C ASP A 184 -12.24 -20.83 12.58
N ASN A 185 -11.30 -20.45 13.44
CA ASN A 185 -10.95 -21.15 14.68
C ASN A 185 -11.89 -20.82 15.88
N HIS A 186 -13.08 -20.30 15.60
CA HIS A 186 -14.10 -19.99 16.62
C HIS A 186 -13.73 -18.90 17.63
N ILE A 187 -12.77 -18.02 17.30
CA ILE A 187 -12.34 -16.90 18.15
C ILE A 187 -12.68 -15.58 17.45
N GLU A 188 -13.29 -14.66 18.21
CA GLU A 188 -13.63 -13.30 17.76
C GLU A 188 -12.85 -12.28 18.60
N PRO A 189 -11.65 -11.85 18.13
CA PRO A 189 -10.79 -10.98 18.93
C PRO A 189 -11.20 -9.51 18.81
N TYR A 190 -11.15 -8.79 19.95
CA TYR A 190 -11.32 -7.35 20.03
C TYR A 190 -10.14 -6.72 20.76
N LEU A 191 -9.63 -5.61 20.23
CA LEU A 191 -8.54 -4.84 20.84
C LEU A 191 -9.13 -3.66 21.61
N GLY A 192 -9.00 -3.71 22.93
CA GLY A 192 -9.61 -2.73 23.82
C GLY A 192 -11.08 -2.98 24.08
N PHE A 193 -11.73 -1.99 24.71
CA PHE A 193 -13.14 -2.05 25.09
C PHE A 193 -14.01 -1.03 24.33
N VAL A 194 -13.37 -0.11 23.62
CA VAL A 194 -14.04 0.89 22.79
C VAL A 194 -14.19 0.33 21.37
N PRO A 195 -15.38 0.37 20.78
CA PRO A 195 -15.60 -0.08 19.40
C PRO A 195 -14.69 0.68 18.43
N GLN A 196 -14.00 -0.05 17.57
CA GLN A 196 -13.14 0.53 16.55
C GLN A 196 -13.88 0.69 15.24
N ARG A 197 -13.54 1.75 14.50
CA ARG A 197 -14.08 2.02 13.18
C ARG A 197 -13.03 1.73 12.12
N LEU A 198 -13.41 0.95 11.15
CA LEU A 198 -12.55 0.43 10.10
C LEU A 198 -13.07 0.91 8.74
N THR A 199 -12.16 1.24 7.85
CA THR A 199 -12.46 1.55 6.46
C THR A 199 -11.60 0.70 5.56
N PHE A 200 -12.18 0.21 4.47
CA PHE A 200 -11.53 -0.76 3.59
C PHE A 200 -11.63 -0.37 2.13
N VAL A 201 -10.81 -1.01 1.32
CA VAL A 201 -10.93 -1.06 -0.13
C VAL A 201 -10.53 -2.44 -0.64
N TYR A 202 -11.32 -3.00 -1.55
CA TYR A 202 -10.97 -4.26 -2.18
C TYR A 202 -9.81 -4.09 -3.16
N SER A 203 -8.85 -5.02 -3.17
CA SER A 203 -7.63 -4.88 -3.96
C SER A 203 -7.89 -4.73 -5.46
N LYS A 204 -8.90 -5.41 -6.01
CA LYS A 204 -9.26 -5.27 -7.42
C LYS A 204 -9.87 -3.91 -7.74
N ASP A 205 -10.58 -3.30 -6.81
CA ASP A 205 -11.12 -1.94 -6.98
C ASP A 205 -9.99 -0.91 -6.90
N LEU A 206 -9.06 -1.08 -5.96
CA LEU A 206 -7.88 -0.22 -5.85
C LEU A 206 -7.05 -0.22 -7.14
N VAL A 207 -6.81 -1.38 -7.75
CA VAL A 207 -6.03 -1.43 -9.00
C VAL A 207 -6.79 -0.80 -10.17
N GLN A 208 -8.14 -0.87 -10.20
CA GLN A 208 -8.93 -0.11 -11.16
C GLN A 208 -8.75 1.41 -10.97
N VAL A 209 -8.71 1.88 -9.71
CA VAL A 209 -8.42 3.29 -9.41
C VAL A 209 -7.02 3.69 -9.90
N CYS A 210 -6.01 2.83 -9.72
CA CYS A 210 -4.66 3.08 -10.24
C CYS A 210 -4.68 3.25 -11.77
N ILE A 211 -5.36 2.36 -12.49
CA ILE A 211 -5.45 2.40 -13.96
C ILE A 211 -6.23 3.65 -14.42
N LYS A 212 -7.40 3.93 -13.82
CA LYS A 212 -8.17 5.16 -14.12
C LYS A 212 -7.37 6.43 -13.82
N ALA A 213 -6.58 6.46 -12.76
CA ALA A 213 -5.70 7.58 -12.47
C ALA A 213 -4.66 7.79 -13.57
N PHE A 214 -4.13 6.71 -14.16
CA PHE A 214 -3.23 6.80 -15.30
C PHE A 214 -3.94 7.29 -16.58
N GLU A 215 -5.10 6.74 -16.91
CA GLU A 215 -5.85 7.05 -18.14
C GLU A 215 -6.46 8.45 -18.11
N SER A 216 -6.70 9.02 -16.94
CA SER A 216 -7.27 10.36 -16.78
C SER A 216 -6.26 11.47 -17.07
N GLU A 217 -6.75 12.67 -17.40
CA GLU A 217 -5.93 13.88 -17.48
C GLU A 217 -5.61 14.51 -16.11
N VAL A 218 -6.08 13.91 -15.02
CA VAL A 218 -5.84 14.41 -13.66
C VAL A 218 -4.35 14.37 -13.34
N SER A 219 -3.86 15.46 -12.78
CA SER A 219 -2.46 15.62 -12.32
C SER A 219 -2.38 16.49 -11.07
N GLY A 220 -1.32 16.29 -10.27
CA GLY A 220 -1.05 17.09 -9.07
C GLY A 220 -2.13 16.92 -7.98
N LYS A 221 -2.78 15.77 -7.92
CA LYS A 221 -3.88 15.51 -6.96
C LYS A 221 -3.60 14.32 -6.09
N THR A 222 -4.06 14.43 -4.85
CA THR A 222 -4.09 13.33 -3.86
C THR A 222 -5.52 12.91 -3.62
N TYR A 223 -5.76 11.60 -3.53
CA TYR A 223 -7.08 11.02 -3.26
C TYR A 223 -7.03 10.00 -2.12
N PHE A 224 -8.01 10.04 -1.23
CA PHE A 224 -8.32 8.89 -0.39
C PHE A 224 -9.06 7.84 -1.21
N VAL A 225 -8.73 6.56 -1.00
CA VAL A 225 -9.35 5.45 -1.71
C VAL A 225 -9.91 4.46 -0.70
N SER A 226 -11.23 4.33 -0.68
CA SER A 226 -11.99 3.39 0.15
C SER A 226 -13.22 2.91 -0.62
N ASP A 227 -13.96 1.95 -0.04
CA ASP A 227 -15.28 1.55 -0.55
C ASP A 227 -16.41 2.53 -0.21
N GLY A 228 -16.07 3.64 0.47
CA GLY A 228 -17.02 4.68 0.89
C GLY A 228 -17.81 4.35 2.15
N LYS A 229 -17.54 3.21 2.80
CA LYS A 229 -18.22 2.77 4.03
C LYS A 229 -17.27 2.78 5.22
N MET A 230 -17.85 2.89 6.39
CA MET A 230 -17.18 2.73 7.66
C MET A 230 -17.86 1.59 8.42
N TYR A 231 -17.07 0.65 8.89
CA TYR A 231 -17.51 -0.55 9.60
C TYR A 231 -17.10 -0.48 11.06
N LEU A 232 -18.00 -0.88 11.96
CA LEU A 232 -17.58 -1.22 13.31
C LEU A 232 -16.82 -2.57 13.28
N ASP A 233 -15.86 -2.74 14.18
CA ASP A 233 -15.14 -4.00 14.36
C ASP A 233 -16.12 -5.17 14.59
N SER A 234 -17.22 -4.94 15.31
CA SER A 234 -18.30 -5.91 15.53
C SER A 234 -19.09 -6.23 14.26
N GLU A 235 -19.31 -5.28 13.37
CA GLU A 235 -19.95 -5.50 12.06
C GLU A 235 -19.05 -6.34 11.15
N TYR A 236 -17.76 -5.99 11.11
CA TYR A 236 -16.76 -6.75 10.37
C TYR A 236 -16.69 -8.20 10.83
N ALA A 237 -16.69 -8.43 12.15
CA ALA A 237 -16.75 -9.77 12.72
C ALA A 237 -18.07 -10.50 12.39
N ALA A 238 -19.21 -9.81 12.44
CA ALA A 238 -20.51 -10.40 12.13
C ALA A 238 -20.59 -10.86 10.66
N ILE A 239 -20.15 -10.03 9.72
CA ILE A 239 -20.08 -10.37 8.29
C ILE A 239 -19.15 -11.58 8.07
N SER A 240 -17.98 -11.58 8.70
CA SER A 240 -17.01 -12.68 8.58
C SER A 240 -17.59 -14.00 9.10
N LYS A 241 -18.28 -13.99 10.24
CA LYS A 241 -18.96 -15.17 10.80
C LYS A 241 -20.05 -15.69 9.88
N GLN A 242 -20.84 -14.81 9.31
CA GLN A 242 -21.91 -15.18 8.39
C GLN A 242 -21.35 -15.88 7.15
N ILE A 243 -20.31 -15.30 6.53
CA ILE A 243 -19.67 -15.86 5.32
C ILE A 243 -19.02 -17.21 5.61
N LEU A 244 -18.30 -17.32 6.74
CA LEU A 244 -17.61 -18.56 7.15
C LEU A 244 -18.53 -19.59 7.81
N ASN A 245 -19.80 -19.24 8.06
CA ASN A 245 -20.77 -20.07 8.78
C ASN A 245 -20.22 -20.56 10.13
N LYS A 246 -19.67 -19.65 10.94
CA LYS A 246 -19.01 -19.96 12.22
C LYS A 246 -19.72 -19.31 13.41
N LYS A 247 -19.73 -20.04 14.54
CA LYS A 247 -20.02 -19.48 15.87
C LYS A 247 -18.72 -19.25 16.59
N THR A 248 -18.56 -18.11 17.26
CA THR A 248 -17.30 -17.68 17.87
C THR A 248 -17.47 -17.29 19.32
N LEU A 249 -16.38 -17.44 20.09
CA LEU A 249 -16.23 -16.88 21.43
C LEU A 249 -15.60 -15.48 21.31
N LYS A 250 -16.28 -14.46 21.86
CA LYS A 250 -15.76 -13.11 21.90
C LYS A 250 -14.66 -12.95 22.95
N LEU A 251 -13.48 -12.54 22.53
CA LEU A 251 -12.35 -12.27 23.42
C LEU A 251 -11.94 -10.79 23.31
N LYS A 252 -12.03 -10.05 24.42
CA LYS A 252 -11.59 -8.67 24.50
C LYS A 252 -10.22 -8.59 25.20
N PHE A 253 -9.23 -8.07 24.46
CA PHE A 253 -7.87 -7.92 24.99
C PHE A 253 -7.62 -6.46 25.38
N PRO A 254 -7.38 -6.16 26.67
CA PRO A 254 -7.02 -4.81 27.10
C PRO A 254 -5.79 -4.31 26.36
N LEU A 255 -5.80 -3.06 25.89
CA LEU A 255 -4.72 -2.49 25.07
C LEU A 255 -3.36 -2.52 25.78
N PHE A 256 -3.32 -2.41 27.10
CA PHE A 256 -2.06 -2.47 27.84
C PHE A 256 -1.40 -3.87 27.74
N ILE A 257 -2.19 -4.95 27.73
CA ILE A 257 -1.69 -6.32 27.54
C ILE A 257 -1.13 -6.48 26.12
N VAL A 258 -1.84 -5.98 25.13
CA VAL A 258 -1.38 -6.04 23.73
C VAL A 258 -0.06 -5.26 23.56
N LYS A 259 0.03 -4.05 24.13
CA LYS A 259 1.26 -3.26 24.11
C LYS A 259 2.41 -3.96 24.83
N TRP A 260 2.13 -4.60 25.97
CA TRP A 260 3.15 -5.33 26.74
C TRP A 260 3.68 -6.54 25.98
N ILE A 261 2.78 -7.35 25.39
CA ILE A 261 3.16 -8.51 24.55
C ILE A 261 3.96 -8.04 23.34
N SER A 262 3.51 -7.00 22.63
CA SER A 262 4.21 -6.43 21.48
C SER A 262 5.62 -5.97 21.86
N SER A 263 5.75 -5.21 22.95
CA SER A 263 7.07 -4.74 23.45
C SER A 263 7.98 -5.90 23.83
N PHE A 264 7.43 -6.94 24.44
CA PHE A 264 8.19 -8.14 24.81
C PHE A 264 8.67 -8.91 23.57
N LEU A 265 7.81 -9.10 22.57
CA LEU A 265 8.18 -9.74 21.31
C LEU A 265 9.23 -8.91 20.53
N ASP A 266 9.09 -7.59 20.51
CA ASP A 266 10.09 -6.69 19.94
C ASP A 266 11.44 -6.79 20.64
N MET A 267 11.44 -6.91 21.98
CA MET A 267 12.66 -7.12 22.76
C MET A 267 13.30 -8.48 22.42
N LEU A 268 12.53 -9.56 22.36
CA LEU A 268 13.03 -10.88 21.98
C LEU A 268 13.55 -10.86 20.52
N GLY A 269 12.84 -10.23 19.58
CA GLY A 269 13.30 -10.11 18.21
C GLY A 269 14.62 -9.35 18.06
N ARG A 270 14.89 -8.39 18.95
CA ARG A 270 16.18 -7.68 19.01
C ARG A 270 17.32 -8.51 19.62
N MET A 271 16.99 -9.50 20.45
CA MET A 271 17.99 -10.38 21.06
C MET A 271 18.38 -11.57 20.16
N ILE A 272 17.51 -11.95 19.21
CA ILE A 272 17.69 -13.14 18.35
C ILE A 272 18.17 -12.76 16.94
N GLY A 273 18.12 -11.49 16.55
CA GLY A 273 18.44 -11.07 15.20
C GLY A 273 19.10 -9.79 15.01
#